data_8214fa7a65b17634f66e80e0066be1c5
#
_entry.id   8214fa7a65b17634f66e80e0066be1c5
#
_cell.length_a   1.000
_cell.length_b   1.000
_cell.length_c   1.000
_cell.angle_alpha   90.00
_cell.angle_beta   90.00
_cell.angle_gamma   90.00
#
_symmetry.space_group_name_H-M   'P 1'
#
loop_
_entity.id
_entity.type
_entity.pdbx_description
1 polymer ?
#
loop_
_entity_poly.entity_id
_entity_poly.type
_entity_poly.pdbx_seq_one_letter_code
_entity_poly.pdbx_strand_id
1 'polypeptide(L)'
;DIAWTTEQAGVLDSLITLDVVSKNKKVNASKIGIMGWSFGGTVTIEAQNNFNIDLIKPKNKFALHLALYPYCFSYENSKTTNAPLFILIGDKDYLPHTLCEEYIKVQNDLGNKNKKLVVFPGATHSYDKTGSGYVDGSIVSPECRIYTDNNGELWVRPNDPKKWINITANGGWFG
;
A
#
# COMPACT_ATOMS: atom_id res chain seq x y z
N ASP A 1 7.57 -14.04 17.96
CA ASP A 1 7.06 -12.64 18.06
C ASP A 1 7.27 -11.98 16.70
N ILE A 2 6.18 -11.64 16.01
CA ILE A 2 6.25 -10.90 14.74
C ILE A 2 6.40 -9.43 15.12
N ALA A 3 7.51 -8.81 14.71
CA ALA A 3 7.66 -7.36 14.82
C ALA A 3 6.76 -6.71 13.75
N TRP A 4 5.65 -6.11 14.18
CA TRP A 4 4.76 -5.39 13.29
C TRP A 4 5.38 -4.04 12.88
N THR A 5 5.44 -3.79 11.59
CA THR A 5 5.73 -2.43 11.12
C THR A 5 4.51 -1.54 11.30
N THR A 6 4.71 -0.22 11.22
CA THR A 6 3.60 0.75 11.29
C THR A 6 2.55 0.48 10.21
N GLU A 7 2.97 0.10 9.01
CA GLU A 7 2.09 -0.26 7.90
C GLU A 7 1.28 -1.51 8.18
N GLN A 8 1.93 -2.56 8.69
CA GLN A 8 1.25 -3.80 9.06
C GLN A 8 0.24 -3.58 10.20
N ALA A 9 0.58 -2.74 11.19
CA ALA A 9 -0.36 -2.34 12.23
C ALA A 9 -1.58 -1.62 11.63
N GLY A 10 -1.36 -0.68 10.70
CA GLY A 10 -2.46 0.00 9.99
C GLY A 10 -3.33 -0.95 9.18
N VAL A 11 -2.74 -1.96 8.55
CA VAL A 11 -3.50 -3.00 7.82
C VAL A 11 -4.33 -3.84 8.79
N LEU A 12 -3.74 -4.28 9.92
CA LEU A 12 -4.44 -5.02 10.97
C LEU A 12 -5.64 -4.23 11.49
N ASP A 13 -5.44 -2.97 11.85
CA ASP A 13 -6.49 -2.09 12.35
C ASP A 13 -7.62 -1.92 11.34
N SER A 14 -7.28 -1.74 10.05
CA SER A 14 -8.26 -1.58 8.98
C SER A 14 -9.12 -2.84 8.79
N LEU A 15 -8.52 -4.03 8.82
CA LEU A 15 -9.21 -5.30 8.63
C LEU A 15 -10.05 -5.69 9.86
N ILE A 16 -9.58 -5.38 11.07
CA ILE A 16 -10.39 -5.53 12.31
C ILE A 16 -11.57 -4.57 12.27
N THR A 17 -11.35 -3.31 11.87
CA THR A 17 -12.42 -2.31 11.73
C THR A 17 -13.47 -2.77 10.72
N LEU A 18 -13.05 -3.33 9.58
CA LEU A 18 -13.95 -3.92 8.59
C LEU A 18 -14.87 -4.97 9.24
N ASP A 19 -14.30 -5.90 10.01
CA ASP A 19 -15.07 -6.94 10.68
C ASP A 19 -16.04 -6.39 11.73
N VAL A 20 -15.66 -5.31 12.42
CA VAL A 20 -16.57 -4.63 13.39
C VAL A 20 -17.72 -3.94 12.66
N VAL A 21 -17.42 -3.14 11.62
CA VAL A 21 -18.41 -2.40 10.84
C VAL A 21 -19.39 -3.34 10.12
N SER A 22 -18.90 -4.49 9.65
CA SER A 22 -19.71 -5.52 8.97
C SER A 22 -20.82 -6.10 9.84
N LYS A 23 -20.71 -6.02 11.17
CA LYS A 23 -21.74 -6.49 12.10
C LYS A 23 -22.94 -5.54 12.22
N ASN A 24 -22.80 -4.30 11.73
CA ASN A 24 -23.88 -3.34 11.80
C ASN A 24 -24.98 -3.71 10.78
N LYS A 25 -26.20 -3.92 11.26
CA LYS A 25 -27.36 -4.31 10.43
C LYS A 25 -27.71 -3.29 9.33
N LYS A 26 -27.26 -2.03 9.46
CA LYS A 26 -27.46 -0.97 8.46
C LYS A 26 -26.40 -0.97 7.37
N VAL A 27 -25.37 -1.79 7.48
CA VAL A 27 -24.24 -1.87 6.55
C VAL A 27 -24.34 -3.14 5.72
N ASN A 28 -24.14 -3.00 4.41
CA ASN A 28 -23.97 -4.17 3.56
C ASN A 28 -22.51 -4.61 3.61
N ALA A 29 -22.21 -5.68 4.33
CA ALA A 29 -20.87 -6.21 4.55
C ALA A 29 -20.11 -6.53 3.25
N SER A 30 -20.82 -6.85 2.14
CA SER A 30 -20.21 -7.13 0.84
C SER A 30 -19.90 -5.88 0.00
N LYS A 31 -20.21 -4.69 0.51
CA LYS A 31 -20.05 -3.40 -0.21
C LYS A 31 -19.26 -2.36 0.58
N ILE A 32 -18.43 -2.79 1.51
CA ILE A 32 -17.57 -1.88 2.26
C ILE A 32 -16.28 -1.67 1.47
N GLY A 33 -15.97 -0.42 1.14
CA GLY A 33 -14.69 -0.01 0.56
C GLY A 33 -13.75 0.55 1.60
N ILE A 34 -12.47 0.65 1.24
CA ILE A 34 -11.45 1.34 2.00
C ILE A 34 -10.85 2.45 1.14
N MET A 35 -10.59 3.61 1.75
CA MET A 35 -9.93 4.75 1.12
C MET A 35 -8.89 5.31 2.07
N GLY A 36 -7.75 5.72 1.54
CA GLY A 36 -6.69 6.29 2.33
C GLY A 36 -5.77 7.22 1.54
N TRP A 37 -5.10 8.11 2.25
CA TRP A 37 -4.18 9.12 1.74
C TRP A 37 -2.77 8.86 2.24
N SER A 38 -1.76 9.07 1.40
CA SER A 38 -0.35 8.95 1.79
C SER A 38 -0.09 7.59 2.45
N PHE A 39 0.36 7.57 3.69
CA PHE A 39 0.46 6.36 4.51
C PHE A 39 -0.83 5.52 4.51
N GLY A 40 -2.00 6.15 4.70
CA GLY A 40 -3.31 5.47 4.62
C GLY A 40 -3.59 4.92 3.22
N GLY A 41 -3.07 5.54 2.18
CA GLY A 41 -3.11 5.02 0.81
C GLY A 41 -2.31 3.74 0.67
N THR A 42 -1.11 3.68 1.26
CA THR A 42 -0.29 2.47 1.33
C THR A 42 -1.03 1.36 2.07
N VAL A 43 -1.56 1.64 3.28
CA VAL A 43 -2.39 0.68 4.04
C VAL A 43 -3.56 0.17 3.20
N THR A 44 -4.19 1.04 2.41
CA THR A 44 -5.30 0.68 1.51
C THR A 44 -4.89 -0.34 0.46
N ILE A 45 -3.70 -0.21 -0.14
CA ILE A 45 -3.15 -1.20 -1.08
C ILE A 45 -2.83 -2.50 -0.37
N GLU A 46 -2.18 -2.41 0.79
CA GLU A 46 -1.72 -3.56 1.55
C GLU A 46 -2.86 -4.41 2.14
N ALA A 47 -4.01 -3.80 2.43
CA ALA A 47 -5.19 -4.48 2.95
C ALA A 47 -5.84 -5.48 1.97
N GLN A 48 -5.42 -5.50 0.70
CA GLN A 48 -5.84 -6.52 -0.26
C GLN A 48 -4.78 -7.59 -0.53
N ASN A 49 -3.53 -7.43 -0.06
CA ASN A 49 -2.48 -8.41 -0.29
C ASN A 49 -2.80 -9.71 0.44
N ASN A 50 -2.70 -10.84 -0.27
CA ASN A 50 -3.04 -12.14 0.30
C ASN A 50 -2.11 -12.52 1.46
N PHE A 51 -0.87 -12.06 1.48
CA PHE A 51 0.02 -12.25 2.63
C PHE A 51 -0.63 -11.72 3.91
N ASN A 52 -1.11 -10.47 3.90
CA ASN A 52 -1.77 -9.85 5.05
C ASN A 52 -3.12 -10.51 5.37
N ILE A 53 -3.89 -10.87 4.33
CA ILE A 53 -5.17 -11.57 4.51
C ILE A 53 -4.97 -12.94 5.17
N ASP A 54 -3.98 -13.71 4.73
CA ASP A 54 -3.70 -15.04 5.26
C ASP A 54 -3.13 -14.99 6.69
N LEU A 55 -2.41 -13.94 7.02
CA LEU A 55 -1.86 -13.69 8.36
C LEU A 55 -2.97 -13.28 9.35
N ILE A 56 -3.80 -12.31 8.97
CA ILE A 56 -4.82 -11.70 9.86
C ILE A 56 -6.12 -12.51 9.88
N LYS A 57 -6.44 -13.18 8.77
CA LYS A 57 -7.65 -13.99 8.57
C LYS A 57 -8.95 -13.24 8.90
N PRO A 58 -9.18 -12.05 8.32
CA PRO A 58 -10.40 -11.30 8.55
C PRO A 58 -11.60 -12.10 8.03
N LYS A 59 -12.78 -11.91 8.66
CA LYS A 59 -14.04 -12.56 8.23
C LYS A 59 -14.55 -11.99 6.91
N ASN A 60 -14.27 -10.72 6.65
CA ASN A 60 -14.71 -10.00 5.48
C ASN A 60 -13.50 -9.44 4.70
N LYS A 61 -13.72 -9.07 3.45
CA LYS A 61 -12.73 -8.41 2.60
C LYS A 61 -13.33 -7.11 2.09
N PHE A 62 -12.51 -6.09 1.89
CA PHE A 62 -12.96 -4.86 1.26
C PHE A 62 -13.39 -5.12 -0.19
N ALA A 63 -14.52 -4.51 -0.59
CA ALA A 63 -15.07 -4.64 -1.94
C ALA A 63 -14.45 -3.67 -2.94
N LEU A 64 -13.78 -2.62 -2.46
CA LEU A 64 -13.13 -1.57 -3.25
C LEU A 64 -12.00 -0.95 -2.46
N HIS A 65 -10.91 -0.63 -3.16
CA HIS A 65 -9.75 0.06 -2.61
C HIS A 65 -9.49 1.34 -3.40
N LEU A 66 -9.34 2.48 -2.71
CA LEU A 66 -9.00 3.77 -3.30
C LEU A 66 -7.82 4.39 -2.55
N ALA A 67 -6.66 4.38 -3.18
CA ALA A 67 -5.41 4.86 -2.61
C ALA A 67 -4.99 6.18 -3.26
N LEU A 68 -4.85 7.24 -2.46
CA LEU A 68 -4.40 8.54 -2.91
C LEU A 68 -2.93 8.74 -2.51
N TYR A 69 -2.10 9.04 -3.49
CA TYR A 69 -0.66 9.28 -3.39
C TYR A 69 0.05 8.34 -2.40
N PRO A 70 -0.09 7.00 -2.60
CA PRO A 70 0.52 6.00 -1.74
C PRO A 70 1.99 5.79 -2.08
N TYR A 71 2.73 5.17 -1.17
CA TYR A 71 3.91 4.41 -1.52
C TYR A 71 3.51 2.99 -1.93
N CYS A 72 4.00 2.50 -3.07
CA CYS A 72 3.68 1.16 -3.56
C CYS A 72 4.80 0.18 -3.23
N PHE A 73 4.55 -0.74 -2.31
CA PHE A 73 5.47 -1.81 -1.92
C PHE A 73 5.53 -2.93 -2.96
N SER A 74 6.63 -3.67 -2.93
CA SER A 74 6.79 -4.93 -3.66
C SER A 74 6.64 -6.11 -2.70
N TYR A 75 6.14 -7.23 -3.21
CA TYR A 75 5.99 -8.48 -2.45
C TYR A 75 6.54 -9.65 -3.25
N GLU A 76 7.14 -10.62 -2.57
CA GLU A 76 7.50 -11.90 -3.18
C GLU A 76 6.25 -12.62 -3.69
N ASN A 77 5.19 -12.64 -2.87
CA ASN A 77 3.87 -13.09 -3.28
C ASN A 77 2.95 -11.90 -3.49
N SER A 78 2.87 -11.39 -4.71
CA SER A 78 2.05 -10.25 -5.09
C SER A 78 0.57 -10.56 -5.33
N LYS A 79 0.07 -11.74 -4.94
CA LYS A 79 -1.35 -12.09 -5.06
C LYS A 79 -2.22 -11.23 -4.15
N THR A 80 -3.39 -10.87 -4.63
CA THR A 80 -4.34 -10.03 -3.91
C THR A 80 -5.74 -10.64 -3.88
N THR A 81 -6.65 -10.03 -3.10
CA THR A 81 -8.08 -10.42 -3.05
C THR A 81 -8.82 -10.22 -4.35
N ASN A 82 -8.20 -9.65 -5.36
CA ASN A 82 -8.78 -9.30 -6.65
C ASN A 82 -9.94 -8.28 -6.59
N ALA A 83 -10.16 -7.60 -5.48
CA ALA A 83 -11.08 -6.47 -5.42
C ALA A 83 -10.56 -5.30 -6.30
N PRO A 84 -11.43 -4.46 -6.89
CA PRO A 84 -11.00 -3.28 -7.62
C PRO A 84 -10.10 -2.37 -6.80
N LEU A 85 -9.04 -1.86 -7.42
CA LEU A 85 -8.14 -0.88 -6.85
C LEU A 85 -7.96 0.31 -7.79
N PHE A 86 -8.08 1.51 -7.24
CA PHE A 86 -7.69 2.74 -7.90
C PHE A 86 -6.56 3.40 -7.13
N ILE A 87 -5.45 3.67 -7.80
CA ILE A 87 -4.33 4.45 -7.29
C ILE A 87 -4.33 5.80 -8.01
N LEU A 88 -4.35 6.88 -7.26
CA LEU A 88 -4.35 8.25 -7.75
C LEU A 88 -3.10 8.96 -7.20
N ILE A 89 -2.16 9.37 -8.05
CA ILE A 89 -0.89 9.97 -7.62
C ILE A 89 -0.45 11.07 -8.61
N GLY A 90 0.31 12.04 -8.13
CA GLY A 90 0.88 13.08 -8.98
C GLY A 90 2.23 12.67 -9.60
N ASP A 91 2.57 13.21 -10.77
CA ASP A 91 3.90 13.02 -11.37
C ASP A 91 5.00 13.87 -10.71
N LYS A 92 4.59 14.85 -9.88
CA LYS A 92 5.46 15.69 -9.05
C LYS A 92 5.41 15.34 -7.56
N ASP A 93 4.84 14.18 -7.25
CA ASP A 93 4.88 13.64 -5.89
C ASP A 93 6.31 13.29 -5.48
N TYR A 94 6.67 13.46 -4.21
CA TYR A 94 7.95 12.99 -3.69
C TYR A 94 7.99 11.46 -3.54
N LEU A 95 6.82 10.82 -3.50
CA LEU A 95 6.72 9.36 -3.61
C LEU A 95 6.69 8.99 -5.11
N PRO A 96 7.58 8.11 -5.57
CA PRO A 96 7.70 7.85 -6.99
C PRO A 96 6.51 7.06 -7.54
N HIS A 97 5.72 7.66 -8.44
CA HIS A 97 4.60 7.01 -9.11
C HIS A 97 5.03 5.78 -9.92
N THR A 98 6.29 5.73 -10.35
CA THR A 98 6.87 4.61 -11.10
C THR A 98 6.82 3.28 -10.32
N LEU A 99 6.89 3.32 -8.98
CA LEU A 99 6.70 2.12 -8.16
C LEU A 99 5.26 1.59 -8.25
N CYS A 100 4.30 2.50 -8.35
CA CYS A 100 2.89 2.12 -8.54
C CYS A 100 2.62 1.61 -9.96
N GLU A 101 3.32 2.11 -10.97
CA GLU A 101 3.27 1.56 -12.34
C GLU A 101 3.77 0.11 -12.35
N GLU A 102 4.89 -0.16 -11.70
CA GLU A 102 5.42 -1.52 -11.56
C GLU A 102 4.45 -2.44 -10.80
N TYR A 103 3.87 -1.96 -9.69
CA TYR A 103 2.86 -2.70 -8.96
C TYR A 103 1.67 -3.07 -9.87
N ILE A 104 1.13 -2.12 -10.62
CA ILE A 104 0.00 -2.37 -11.55
C ILE A 104 0.42 -3.36 -12.65
N LYS A 105 1.64 -3.25 -13.18
CA LYS A 105 2.16 -4.19 -14.17
C LYS A 105 2.17 -5.63 -13.61
N VAL A 106 2.73 -5.82 -12.41
CA VAL A 106 2.76 -7.14 -11.74
C VAL A 106 1.34 -7.67 -11.55
N GLN A 107 0.39 -6.84 -11.09
CA GLN A 107 -1.01 -7.25 -10.92
C GLN A 107 -1.65 -7.66 -12.25
N ASN A 108 -1.39 -6.95 -13.33
CA ASN A 108 -1.87 -7.29 -14.67
C ASN A 108 -1.30 -8.61 -15.18
N ASP A 109 -0.02 -8.88 -14.94
CA ASP A 109 0.66 -10.12 -15.30
C ASP A 109 0.08 -11.32 -14.53
N LEU A 110 -0.38 -11.10 -13.29
CA LEU A 110 -1.11 -12.07 -12.47
C LEU A 110 -2.60 -12.22 -12.86
N GLY A 111 -3.08 -11.50 -13.87
CA GLY A 111 -4.47 -11.57 -14.35
C GLY A 111 -5.45 -10.63 -13.64
N ASN A 112 -5.01 -9.80 -12.71
CA ASN A 112 -5.84 -8.85 -11.96
C ASN A 112 -6.09 -7.57 -12.77
N LYS A 113 -7.00 -7.60 -13.74
CA LYS A 113 -7.28 -6.49 -14.69
C LYS A 113 -8.11 -5.34 -14.11
N ASN A 114 -8.58 -5.43 -12.88
CA ASN A 114 -9.39 -4.42 -12.20
C ASN A 114 -8.58 -3.46 -11.32
N LYS A 115 -7.26 -3.39 -11.53
CA LYS A 115 -6.36 -2.44 -10.88
C LYS A 115 -6.06 -1.29 -11.84
N LYS A 116 -6.21 -0.05 -11.38
CA LYS A 116 -5.99 1.15 -12.20
C LYS A 116 -5.10 2.15 -11.49
N LEU A 117 -4.17 2.72 -12.23
CA LEU A 117 -3.36 3.85 -11.82
C LEU A 117 -3.76 5.08 -12.66
N VAL A 118 -3.95 6.21 -12.00
CA VAL A 118 -4.11 7.52 -12.62
C VAL A 118 -2.98 8.41 -12.11
N VAL A 119 -2.14 8.88 -13.02
CA VAL A 119 -1.08 9.83 -12.73
C VAL A 119 -1.54 11.21 -13.17
N PHE A 120 -1.60 12.17 -12.25
CA PHE A 120 -2.04 13.53 -12.51
C PHE A 120 -0.82 14.42 -12.87
N PRO A 121 -0.78 14.99 -14.10
CA PRO A 121 0.31 15.86 -14.50
C PRO A 121 0.41 17.12 -13.62
N GLY A 122 1.61 17.42 -13.13
CA GLY A 122 1.90 18.58 -12.31
C GLY A 122 1.43 18.49 -10.85
N ALA A 123 0.72 17.45 -10.48
CA ALA A 123 0.24 17.28 -9.12
C ALA A 123 1.36 16.82 -8.17
N THR A 124 1.43 17.44 -7.00
CA THR A 124 2.37 17.11 -5.91
C THR A 124 1.70 16.23 -4.87
N HIS A 125 2.42 15.84 -3.83
CA HIS A 125 1.83 15.13 -2.69
C HIS A 125 0.73 15.98 -2.05
N SER A 126 -0.36 15.34 -1.61
CA SER A 126 -1.53 16.00 -1.02
C SER A 126 -2.19 17.05 -1.95
N TYR A 127 -2.22 16.78 -3.25
CA TYR A 127 -2.77 17.69 -4.27
C TYR A 127 -4.26 18.05 -4.06
N ASP A 128 -4.97 17.26 -3.29
CA ASP A 128 -6.38 17.47 -2.90
C ASP A 128 -6.55 18.44 -1.73
N LYS A 129 -5.46 18.88 -1.11
CA LYS A 129 -5.47 19.83 0.01
C LYS A 129 -5.21 21.24 -0.50
N THR A 130 -6.08 22.18 -0.16
CA THR A 130 -5.87 23.62 -0.44
C THR A 130 -4.60 24.12 0.25
N GLY A 131 -3.73 24.80 -0.53
CA GLY A 131 -2.45 25.28 -0.02
C GLY A 131 -1.40 24.20 0.22
N SER A 132 -1.64 22.98 -0.25
CA SER A 132 -0.60 21.94 -0.28
C SER A 132 0.48 22.42 -1.23
N GLY A 133 1.65 22.62 -0.69
CA GLY A 133 2.83 22.96 -1.46
C GLY A 133 3.69 21.73 -1.72
N TYR A 134 4.58 21.91 -2.64
CA TYR A 134 5.76 21.10 -2.81
C TYR A 134 6.50 20.98 -1.46
N VAL A 135 6.79 19.77 -1.01
CA VAL A 135 7.70 19.53 0.11
C VAL A 135 9.10 19.50 -0.46
N ASP A 136 9.79 20.63 -0.37
CA ASP A 136 11.15 20.78 -0.89
C ASP A 136 12.12 19.80 -0.25
N GLY A 137 12.92 19.11 -1.05
CA GLY A 137 14.02 18.25 -0.60
C GLY A 137 13.65 16.83 -0.19
N SER A 138 12.40 16.40 -0.26
CA SER A 138 11.92 15.09 0.18
C SER A 138 11.60 14.14 -0.97
N ILE A 139 12.51 13.98 -1.92
CA ILE A 139 12.30 12.99 -2.99
C ILE A 139 12.76 11.63 -2.50
N VAL A 140 11.82 10.70 -2.34
CA VAL A 140 12.15 9.29 -2.19
C VAL A 140 12.70 8.82 -3.54
N SER A 141 13.95 8.35 -3.54
CA SER A 141 14.57 7.85 -4.76
C SER A 141 13.71 6.72 -5.36
N PRO A 142 13.42 6.74 -6.67
CA PRO A 142 12.79 5.61 -7.36
C PRO A 142 13.58 4.31 -7.23
N GLU A 143 14.86 4.40 -6.89
CA GLU A 143 15.73 3.25 -6.62
C GLU A 143 15.51 2.66 -5.22
N CYS A 144 14.98 3.45 -4.28
CA CYS A 144 14.63 2.97 -2.94
C CYS A 144 13.39 2.09 -3.03
N ARG A 145 13.58 0.81 -2.76
CA ARG A 145 12.49 -0.18 -2.81
C ARG A 145 12.30 -0.81 -1.46
N ILE A 146 11.05 -1.00 -1.09
CA ILE A 146 10.66 -1.80 0.06
C ILE A 146 10.01 -3.08 -0.46
N TYR A 147 10.45 -4.21 0.06
CA TYR A 147 10.03 -5.53 -0.36
C TYR A 147 9.69 -6.38 0.85
N THR A 148 8.58 -7.09 0.80
CA THR A 148 8.18 -8.06 1.82
C THR A 148 8.34 -9.46 1.27
N ASP A 149 9.11 -10.31 1.94
CA ASP A 149 9.29 -11.71 1.57
C ASP A 149 8.14 -12.61 2.08
N ASN A 150 8.20 -13.90 1.75
CA ASN A 150 7.17 -14.86 2.15
C ASN A 150 7.15 -15.15 3.66
N ASN A 151 8.19 -14.76 4.40
CA ASN A 151 8.24 -14.85 5.87
C ASN A 151 7.68 -13.60 6.55
N GLY A 152 7.35 -12.56 5.78
CA GLY A 152 6.91 -11.27 6.28
C GLY A 152 8.04 -10.34 6.70
N GLU A 153 9.28 -10.68 6.36
CA GLU A 153 10.42 -9.83 6.61
C GLU A 153 10.46 -8.69 5.60
N LEU A 154 10.75 -7.49 6.10
CA LEU A 154 10.92 -6.30 5.28
C LEU A 154 12.37 -6.10 4.89
N TRP A 155 12.57 -5.90 3.62
CA TRP A 155 13.85 -5.63 3.00
C TRP A 155 13.82 -4.29 2.31
N VAL A 156 14.85 -3.49 2.52
CA VAL A 156 15.04 -2.21 1.83
C VAL A 156 16.22 -2.33 0.89
N ARG A 157 16.04 -1.87 -0.33
CA ARG A 157 17.12 -1.64 -1.27
C ARG A 157 17.34 -0.13 -1.38
N PRO A 158 18.31 0.42 -0.64
CA PRO A 158 18.75 1.79 -0.88
C PRO A 158 19.42 1.87 -2.27
N ASN A 159 19.88 3.01 -2.68
CA ASN A 159 20.41 3.32 -4.03
C ASN A 159 21.43 2.34 -4.64
N ASP A 160 21.82 1.27 -3.94
CA ASP A 160 22.65 0.19 -4.48
C ASP A 160 21.77 -1.02 -4.87
N PRO A 161 21.55 -1.31 -6.17
CA PRO A 161 20.68 -2.40 -6.60
C PRO A 161 21.18 -3.80 -6.20
N LYS A 162 22.39 -3.92 -5.67
CA LYS A 162 22.98 -5.20 -5.24
C LYS A 162 22.86 -5.45 -3.74
N LYS A 163 22.38 -4.49 -2.98
CA LYS A 163 22.30 -4.59 -1.51
C LYS A 163 20.86 -4.49 -1.03
N TRP A 164 20.33 -5.61 -0.58
CA TRP A 164 19.11 -5.66 0.22
C TRP A 164 19.48 -5.69 1.70
N ILE A 165 18.82 -4.85 2.49
CA ILE A 165 19.01 -4.77 3.94
C ILE A 165 17.73 -5.24 4.60
N ASN A 166 17.81 -6.30 5.41
CA ASN A 166 16.70 -6.74 6.24
C ASN A 166 16.52 -5.74 7.38
N ILE A 167 15.42 -5.01 7.37
CA ILE A 167 15.10 -4.02 8.40
C ILE A 167 14.24 -4.59 9.53
N THR A 168 13.59 -5.73 9.32
CA THR A 168 12.83 -6.41 10.39
C THR A 168 13.77 -6.91 11.48
N ALA A 169 14.89 -7.50 11.10
CA ALA A 169 15.89 -8.03 12.04
C ALA A 169 16.63 -6.93 12.84
N ASN A 170 16.63 -5.69 12.36
CA ASN A 170 17.35 -4.56 12.97
C ASN A 170 16.43 -3.60 13.73
N GLY A 171 15.24 -4.03 14.14
CA GLY A 171 14.33 -3.21 14.97
C GLY A 171 13.48 -2.21 14.19
N GLY A 172 13.49 -2.29 12.89
CA GLY A 172 12.69 -1.41 12.02
C GLY A 172 13.33 -0.03 11.79
N TRP A 173 12.64 0.80 10.99
CA TRP A 173 13.12 2.13 10.57
C TRP A 173 13.11 3.18 11.68
N PHE A 174 12.60 2.86 12.86
CA PHE A 174 12.39 3.79 13.98
C PHE A 174 12.96 3.27 15.31
N GLY A 175 14.00 2.43 15.24
CA GLY A 175 14.79 2.05 16.41
C GLY A 175 15.87 3.07 16.74
#